data_dd10f709802dab06e13139fd9fffb80d
#
_entry.id   dd10f709802dab06e13139fd9fffb80d
#
_cell.length_a   1.000
_cell.length_b   1.000
_cell.length_c   1.000
_cell.angle_alpha   90.00
_cell.angle_beta   90.00
_cell.angle_gamma   90.00
#
_symmetry.space_group_name_H-M   'P 1'
#
loop_
_entity.id
_entity.type
_entity.pdbx_description
1 polymer ?
#
loop_
_entity_poly.entity_id
_entity_poly.type
_entity_poly.pdbx_seq_one_letter_code
_entity_poly.pdbx_strand_id
1 'polypeptide(L)'
;MARKSIIEREKKKIKLVEKFSQKRASLKDEQRKAATFEEKMDVQRKLQKLPRNSNPSRVVRRCALTGRPKGVYRKFGLSRTKLRELA
;
A
#
# COMPACT_ATOMS: atom_id res chain seq x y z
N MET A 1 21.86 -4.11 -2.33
CA MET A 1 20.59 -4.87 -2.35
C MET A 1 19.78 -4.63 -1.09
N ALA A 2 18.46 -4.60 -1.21
CA ALA A 2 17.59 -4.54 -0.06
C ALA A 2 17.66 -5.87 0.73
N ARG A 3 17.53 -5.77 2.06
CA ARG A 3 17.50 -6.94 2.92
C ARG A 3 16.25 -7.78 2.65
N LYS A 4 16.38 -9.10 2.75
CA LYS A 4 15.27 -10.03 2.57
C LYS A 4 14.10 -9.73 3.51
N SER A 5 14.37 -9.32 4.74
CA SER A 5 13.33 -8.94 5.71
C SER A 5 12.47 -7.77 5.24
N ILE A 6 13.06 -6.80 4.57
CA ILE A 6 12.35 -5.63 4.03
C ILE A 6 11.43 -6.06 2.87
N ILE A 7 11.91 -6.95 2.02
CA ILE A 7 11.13 -7.50 0.89
C ILE A 7 9.94 -8.30 1.42
N GLU A 8 10.13 -9.11 2.45
CA GLU A 8 9.07 -9.88 3.08
C GLU A 8 8.02 -8.98 3.75
N ARG A 9 8.43 -7.90 4.40
CA ARG A 9 7.52 -6.89 4.96
C ARG A 9 6.65 -6.27 3.88
N GLU A 10 7.23 -5.96 2.72
CA GLU A 10 6.50 -5.38 1.60
C GLU A 10 5.44 -6.35 1.08
N LYS A 11 5.76 -7.62 0.95
CA LYS A 11 4.80 -8.66 0.57
C LYS A 11 3.65 -8.75 1.56
N LYS A 12 3.91 -8.68 2.86
CA LYS A 12 2.88 -8.66 3.91
C LYS A 12 1.97 -7.45 3.80
N LYS A 13 2.53 -6.27 3.52
CA LYS A 13 1.75 -5.04 3.31
C LYS A 13 0.79 -5.19 2.12
N ILE A 14 1.27 -5.74 1.01
CA ILE A 14 0.46 -5.96 -0.19
C ILE A 14 -0.71 -6.90 0.13
N LYS A 15 -0.47 -7.99 0.83
CA LYS A 15 -1.52 -8.92 1.26
C LYS A 15 -2.57 -8.25 2.14
N LEU A 16 -2.13 -7.42 3.11
CA LEU A 16 -3.05 -6.69 3.98
C LEU A 16 -3.88 -5.66 3.21
N VAL A 17 -3.27 -4.96 2.26
CA VAL A 17 -3.98 -4.01 1.39
C VAL A 17 -5.08 -4.72 0.61
N GLU A 18 -4.80 -5.86 0.01
CA GLU A 18 -5.79 -6.65 -0.72
C GLU A 18 -6.91 -7.14 0.20
N LYS A 19 -6.56 -7.65 1.38
CA LYS A 19 -7.52 -8.18 2.35
C LYS A 19 -8.51 -7.12 2.82
N PHE A 20 -8.05 -5.91 3.08
CA PHE A 20 -8.88 -4.84 3.62
C PHE A 20 -9.36 -3.83 2.57
N SER A 21 -9.08 -4.03 1.28
CA SER A 21 -9.43 -3.08 0.23
C SER A 21 -10.92 -2.80 0.15
N GLN A 22 -11.76 -3.83 0.16
CA GLN A 22 -13.21 -3.69 0.10
C GLN A 22 -13.77 -3.03 1.36
N LYS A 23 -13.26 -3.40 2.52
CA LYS A 23 -13.69 -2.83 3.81
C LYS A 23 -13.36 -1.34 3.89
N ARG A 24 -12.18 -0.93 3.44
CA ARG A 24 -11.80 0.47 3.38
C ARG A 24 -12.65 1.26 2.39
N ALA A 25 -12.94 0.70 1.21
CA ALA A 25 -13.80 1.33 0.21
C ALA A 25 -15.21 1.56 0.76
N SER A 26 -15.80 0.57 1.42
CA SER A 26 -17.11 0.68 2.05
C SER A 26 -17.14 1.76 3.11
N LEU A 27 -16.12 1.83 3.97
CA LEU A 27 -16.03 2.85 5.03
C LEU A 27 -15.83 4.26 4.46
N LYS A 28 -15.06 4.40 3.40
CA LYS A 28 -14.90 5.70 2.71
C LYS A 28 -16.20 6.17 2.08
N ASP A 29 -16.98 5.25 1.49
CA ASP A 29 -18.30 5.57 0.94
C ASP A 29 -19.27 5.99 2.03
N GLU A 30 -19.28 5.32 3.17
CA GLU A 30 -20.07 5.73 4.35
C GLU A 30 -19.68 7.14 4.81
N GLN A 31 -18.39 7.44 4.83
CA GLN A 31 -17.88 8.77 5.21
C GLN A 31 -18.37 9.85 4.26
N ARG A 32 -18.40 9.58 2.95
CA ARG A 32 -18.93 10.52 1.96
C ARG A 32 -20.44 10.76 2.12
N LYS A 33 -21.18 9.72 2.48
CA LYS A 33 -22.65 9.79 2.68
C LYS A 33 -23.02 10.34 4.04
N ALA A 34 -22.11 10.39 5.00
CA ALA A 34 -22.37 10.89 6.34
C ALA A 34 -22.77 12.37 6.29
N ALA A 35 -23.94 12.70 6.83
CA ALA A 35 -24.49 14.06 6.83
C ALA A 35 -24.07 14.86 8.05
N THR A 36 -23.87 14.21 9.21
CA THR A 36 -23.54 14.85 10.47
C THR A 36 -22.07 14.64 10.84
N PHE A 37 -21.55 15.53 11.66
CA PHE A 37 -20.19 15.42 12.18
C PHE A 37 -19.99 14.16 13.02
N GLU A 38 -20.98 13.78 13.82
CA GLU A 38 -20.93 12.59 14.65
C GLU A 38 -20.81 11.31 13.80
N GLU A 39 -21.59 11.20 12.74
CA GLU A 39 -21.49 10.08 11.79
C GLU A 39 -20.13 9.99 11.15
N LYS A 40 -19.56 11.13 10.73
CA LYS A 40 -18.21 11.19 10.16
C LYS A 40 -17.16 10.72 11.16
N MET A 41 -17.29 11.11 12.43
CA MET A 41 -16.38 10.68 13.48
C MET A 41 -16.46 9.19 13.76
N ASP A 42 -17.64 8.61 13.73
CA ASP A 42 -17.83 7.18 13.91
C ASP A 42 -17.17 6.37 12.81
N VAL A 43 -17.34 6.79 11.55
CA VAL A 43 -16.66 6.17 10.40
C VAL A 43 -15.14 6.31 10.50
N GLN A 44 -14.67 7.47 10.92
CA GLN A 44 -13.24 7.73 11.14
C GLN A 44 -12.66 6.76 12.18
N ARG A 45 -13.36 6.53 13.28
CA ARG A 45 -12.95 5.57 14.31
C ARG A 45 -12.85 4.15 13.76
N LYS A 46 -13.81 3.74 12.93
CA LYS A 46 -13.79 2.42 12.28
C LYS A 46 -12.58 2.30 11.35
N LEU A 47 -12.25 3.34 10.59
CA LEU A 47 -11.05 3.37 9.74
C LEU A 47 -9.77 3.26 10.55
N GLN A 48 -9.69 3.93 11.69
CA GLN A 48 -8.51 3.89 12.57
C GLN A 48 -8.27 2.51 13.19
N LYS A 49 -9.31 1.70 13.35
CA LYS A 49 -9.19 0.33 13.88
C LYS A 49 -8.57 -0.64 12.88
N LEU A 50 -8.54 -0.30 11.59
CA LEU A 50 -7.90 -1.13 10.60
C LEU A 50 -6.37 -1.11 10.77
N PRO A 51 -5.65 -2.20 10.41
CA PRO A 51 -4.20 -2.20 10.48
C PRO A 51 -3.59 -1.07 9.65
N ARG A 52 -2.57 -0.41 10.19
CA ARG A 52 -1.88 0.68 9.48
C ARG A 52 -1.32 0.21 8.14
N ASN A 53 -0.74 -0.98 8.11
CA ASN A 53 -0.15 -1.55 6.91
C ASN A 53 -1.17 -1.98 5.85
N SER A 54 -2.48 -1.91 6.15
CA SER A 54 -3.53 -2.11 5.16
C SER A 54 -3.79 -0.88 4.29
N ASN A 55 -3.15 0.26 4.60
CA ASN A 55 -3.27 1.48 3.83
C ASN A 55 -2.46 1.37 2.52
N PRO A 56 -3.09 1.56 1.33
CA PRO A 56 -2.38 1.48 0.05
C PRO A 56 -1.22 2.47 -0.09
N SER A 57 -1.28 3.62 0.59
CA SER A 57 -0.21 4.62 0.51
C SER A 57 1.11 4.15 1.12
N ARG A 58 1.08 3.12 1.96
CA ARG A 58 2.28 2.53 2.56
C ARG A 58 2.97 1.49 1.67
N VAL A 59 2.31 1.05 0.62
CA VAL A 59 2.89 0.11 -0.35
C VAL A 59 3.86 0.87 -1.25
N VAL A 60 5.10 0.40 -1.29
CA VAL A 60 6.17 1.00 -2.09
C VAL A 60 6.56 0.03 -3.20
N ARG A 61 6.66 0.54 -4.41
CA ARG A 61 7.13 -0.26 -5.55
C ARG A 61 8.63 -0.49 -5.44
N ARG A 62 9.03 -1.75 -5.62
CA ARG A 62 10.42 -2.17 -5.51
C ARG A 62 10.86 -2.90 -6.76
N CYS A 63 12.17 -2.85 -7.03
CA CYS A 63 12.76 -3.63 -8.11
C CYS A 63 12.53 -5.12 -7.88
N ALA A 64 12.03 -5.83 -8.89
CA ALA A 64 11.74 -7.26 -8.79
C ALA A 64 13.01 -8.10 -8.55
N LEU A 65 14.17 -7.63 -9.00
CA LEU A 65 15.44 -8.36 -8.88
C LEU A 65 16.23 -8.00 -7.62
N THR A 66 16.27 -6.70 -7.25
CA THR A 66 17.12 -6.24 -6.14
C THR A 66 16.34 -5.78 -4.92
N GLY A 67 15.05 -5.48 -5.05
CA GLY A 67 14.22 -4.94 -3.99
C GLY A 67 14.43 -3.46 -3.70
N ARG A 68 15.16 -2.74 -4.55
CA ARG A 68 15.42 -1.30 -4.37
C ARG A 68 14.11 -0.50 -4.45
N PRO A 69 13.79 0.38 -3.46
CA PRO A 69 12.54 1.15 -3.46
C PRO A 69 12.59 2.43 -4.30
N LYS A 70 13.77 2.91 -4.66
CA LYS A 70 13.96 4.16 -5.40
C LYS A 70 14.34 3.90 -6.85
N GLY A 71 13.92 4.81 -7.74
CA GLY A 71 14.28 4.73 -9.16
C GLY A 71 13.72 3.50 -9.88
N VAL A 72 12.51 3.06 -9.50
CA VAL A 72 11.86 1.88 -10.10
C VAL A 72 10.91 2.34 -11.20
N TYR A 73 11.10 1.80 -12.40
CA TYR A 73 10.20 2.05 -13.53
C TYR A 73 8.96 1.15 -13.43
N ARG A 74 7.79 1.75 -13.37
CA ARG A 74 6.52 1.02 -13.25
C ARG A 74 6.28 0.04 -14.38
N LYS A 75 6.63 0.43 -15.59
CA LYS A 75 6.42 -0.37 -16.80
C LYS A 75 7.20 -1.69 -16.76
N PHE A 76 8.39 -1.68 -16.20
CA PHE A 76 9.29 -2.84 -16.19
C PHE A 76 9.37 -3.54 -14.85
N GLY A 77 8.95 -2.88 -13.76
CA GLY A 77 9.12 -3.42 -12.41
C GLY A 77 10.57 -3.58 -11.99
N LEU A 78 11.49 -2.82 -12.60
CA LEU A 78 12.93 -2.88 -12.36
C LEU A 78 13.48 -1.52 -12.00
N SER A 79 14.53 -1.49 -11.17
CA SER A 79 15.25 -0.26 -10.87
C SER A 79 16.01 0.22 -12.12
N ARG A 80 16.31 1.52 -12.15
CA ARG A 80 17.08 2.10 -13.25
C ARG A 80 18.41 1.37 -13.52
N THR A 81 19.08 0.91 -12.46
CA THR A 81 20.36 0.20 -12.56
C THR A 81 20.18 -1.15 -13.27
N LYS A 82 19.19 -1.93 -12.86
CA LYS A 82 18.91 -3.24 -13.45
C LYS A 82 18.36 -3.14 -14.86
N LEU A 83 17.52 -2.16 -15.12
CA LEU A 83 17.03 -1.91 -16.47
C LEU A 83 18.18 -1.58 -17.43
N ARG A 84 19.13 -0.78 -16.98
CA ARG A 84 20.31 -0.42 -17.74
C ARG A 84 21.20 -1.63 -18.05
N GLU A 85 21.38 -2.55 -17.07
CA GLU A 85 22.14 -3.77 -17.26
C GLU A 85 21.51 -4.71 -18.27
N LEU A 86 20.17 -4.81 -18.27
CA LEU A 86 19.42 -5.73 -19.13
C LEU A 86 19.10 -5.17 -20.52
N ALA A 87 19.23 -3.87 -20.70
CA ALA A 87 18.93 -3.21 -21.96
C ALA A 87 20.02 -3.42 -23.03
#